data_93747af75fcf67e76ac097ab39a5c8e0
#
_entry.id   93747af75fcf67e76ac097ab39a5c8e0
#
_cell.length_a   1.000
_cell.length_b   1.000
_cell.length_c   1.000
_cell.angle_alpha   90.00
_cell.angle_beta   90.00
_cell.angle_gamma   90.00
#
_symmetry.space_group_name_H-M   'P 1'
#
loop_
_entity.id
_entity.type
_entity.pdbx_description
1 polymer ?
#
loop_
_entity_poly.entity_id
_entity_poly.type
_entity_poly.pdbx_seq_one_letter_code
_entity_poly.pdbx_strand_id
1 'polypeptide(L)'
;MRVAEAVGQAVADLGAGHAFGVVGSGNFAVTNALVSAGIPFLAARHEGGAATMADAYARTSGKVGVLTLHQGCGLTNAITGITEAAKSRTSLLVLAADVAGSAVGSNFRIDQDALVRSVGAIPERVHSAASALTDVQRAYRTAAQQRRTVVLNLPLDVQAAELPGPYRLEPALPSHRPAPAPAAVAELAELIGRAERPVFLAGRGAVAYGPQIAALAHQSGALLATSAVAAGTFVGESYDLGICGGFATPLAAELIADADLLVAWGCSLTMWTTRHDRLLGADTAVVQIDDDPTALGSRAAIRLGVFGDVGLTAEVLAQQLDGQPARRGYRTAQVAERLRAEGRWAQLPYEDWSTRDAIDPRTLSVRLDELLPGERQLAVDSGNFMGYPAAYLAVPGPGAFCFTQSFQSIGLGLATAIGAALAAPDRLPVLGTGDGGFLMGIAELETAVRRGIGMVIVVYDDAAYGAEVHHFGPEGADLSTVVFPDADLAAVARGFGADAITVRTSTDLVGLESWLTGPRDRPLVIDAKISSDGGAWWLQEAFRGH
;
A
#
# COMPACT_ATOMS: atom_id res chain seq x y z
N MET A 1 -12.69 6.60 36.48
CA MET A 1 -12.44 6.43 35.02
C MET A 1 -12.57 4.96 34.70
N ARG A 2 -13.41 4.63 33.71
CA ARG A 2 -13.51 3.22 33.25
C ARG A 2 -12.30 2.84 32.38
N VAL A 3 -12.04 1.54 32.29
CA VAL A 3 -10.94 1.03 31.46
C VAL A 3 -11.10 1.44 30.00
N ALA A 4 -12.31 1.40 29.42
CA ALA A 4 -12.55 1.85 28.04
C ALA A 4 -12.14 3.33 27.82
N GLU A 5 -12.40 4.21 28.79
CA GLU A 5 -12.00 5.62 28.76
C GLU A 5 -10.48 5.76 28.86
N ALA A 6 -9.86 4.99 29.75
CA ALA A 6 -8.40 4.98 29.91
C ALA A 6 -7.67 4.46 28.67
N VAL A 7 -8.22 3.43 28.01
CA VAL A 7 -7.67 2.90 26.74
C VAL A 7 -7.73 3.95 25.64
N GLY A 8 -8.88 4.64 25.46
CA GLY A 8 -9.01 5.69 24.47
C GLY A 8 -8.04 6.84 24.69
N GLN A 9 -7.94 7.32 25.94
CA GLN A 9 -6.98 8.37 26.32
C GLN A 9 -5.53 7.91 26.09
N ALA A 10 -5.19 6.68 26.47
CA ALA A 10 -3.84 6.15 26.30
C ALA A 10 -3.42 6.07 24.82
N VAL A 11 -4.31 5.63 23.93
CA VAL A 11 -4.05 5.56 22.50
C VAL A 11 -3.83 6.97 21.92
N ALA A 12 -4.56 7.97 22.39
CA ALA A 12 -4.35 9.37 22.00
C ALA A 12 -3.00 9.92 22.48
N ASP A 13 -2.69 9.72 23.79
CA ASP A 13 -1.44 10.19 24.38
C ASP A 13 -0.20 9.52 23.78
N LEU A 14 -0.35 8.29 23.26
CA LEU A 14 0.69 7.57 22.53
C LEU A 14 0.90 8.06 21.09
N GLY A 15 0.04 8.96 20.60
CA GLY A 15 0.22 9.65 19.32
C GLY A 15 -0.46 8.98 18.12
N ALA A 16 -1.51 8.20 18.31
CA ALA A 16 -2.32 7.68 17.22
C ALA A 16 -2.90 8.82 16.36
N GLY A 17 -2.96 8.62 15.04
CA GLY A 17 -3.32 9.70 14.13
C GLY A 17 -4.80 9.78 13.77
N HIS A 18 -5.44 8.66 13.48
CA HIS A 18 -6.83 8.57 13.03
C HIS A 18 -7.43 7.22 13.39
N ALA A 19 -8.70 7.18 13.70
CA ALA A 19 -9.42 5.95 14.01
C ALA A 19 -10.54 5.68 13.00
N PHE A 20 -10.76 4.41 12.71
CA PHE A 20 -11.75 3.90 11.78
C PHE A 20 -12.56 2.78 12.43
N GLY A 21 -13.76 2.52 11.97
CA GLY A 21 -14.52 1.38 12.47
C GLY A 21 -15.99 1.40 12.05
N VAL A 22 -16.64 0.28 12.34
CA VAL A 22 -18.11 0.16 12.39
C VAL A 22 -18.47 0.02 13.86
N VAL A 23 -19.31 0.94 14.35
CA VAL A 23 -19.61 1.02 15.78
C VAL A 23 -20.79 0.12 16.12
N GLY A 24 -20.56 -0.83 17.02
CA GLY A 24 -21.56 -1.65 17.66
C GLY A 24 -21.48 -1.52 19.19
N SER A 25 -22.35 -2.21 19.92
CA SER A 25 -22.40 -2.12 21.39
C SER A 25 -21.09 -2.47 22.08
N GLY A 26 -20.29 -3.38 21.52
CA GLY A 26 -19.03 -3.84 22.13
C GLY A 26 -17.88 -2.86 22.07
N ASN A 27 -17.79 -2.07 21.00
CA ASN A 27 -16.72 -1.08 20.83
C ASN A 27 -17.20 0.38 20.99
N PHE A 28 -18.47 0.60 21.34
CA PHE A 28 -19.05 1.94 21.48
C PHE A 28 -18.30 2.79 22.51
N ALA A 29 -18.04 2.22 23.69
CA ALA A 29 -17.41 2.96 24.79
C ALA A 29 -15.97 3.37 24.44
N VAL A 30 -15.14 2.46 23.92
CA VAL A 30 -13.75 2.75 23.55
C VAL A 30 -13.68 3.70 22.34
N THR A 31 -14.61 3.59 21.37
CA THR A 31 -14.68 4.51 20.23
C THR A 31 -14.99 5.93 20.68
N ASN A 32 -15.99 6.11 21.56
CA ASN A 32 -16.30 7.43 22.13
C ASN A 32 -15.14 7.99 22.97
N ALA A 33 -14.41 7.14 23.66
CA ALA A 33 -13.23 7.56 24.42
C ALA A 33 -12.12 8.09 23.49
N LEU A 34 -11.85 7.43 22.36
CA LEU A 34 -10.92 7.94 21.33
C LEU A 34 -11.33 9.32 20.82
N VAL A 35 -12.61 9.49 20.47
CA VAL A 35 -13.16 10.78 19.99
C VAL A 35 -13.03 11.86 21.06
N SER A 36 -13.39 11.53 22.32
CA SER A 36 -13.28 12.47 23.46
C SER A 36 -11.83 12.86 23.76
N ALA A 37 -10.89 11.98 23.48
CA ALA A 37 -9.45 12.24 23.60
C ALA A 37 -8.85 12.98 22.37
N GLY A 38 -9.69 13.38 21.39
CA GLY A 38 -9.31 14.20 20.25
C GLY A 38 -8.83 13.43 19.02
N ILE A 39 -8.94 12.10 18.99
CA ILE A 39 -8.62 11.32 17.78
C ILE A 39 -9.78 11.45 16.77
N PRO A 40 -9.53 11.94 15.54
CA PRO A 40 -10.53 11.93 14.49
C PRO A 40 -11.03 10.51 14.21
N PHE A 41 -12.34 10.34 14.08
CA PHE A 41 -12.95 9.03 13.80
C PHE A 41 -13.75 9.06 12.49
N LEU A 42 -13.51 8.07 11.64
CA LEU A 42 -14.31 7.81 10.46
C LEU A 42 -15.15 6.54 10.65
N ALA A 43 -16.47 6.70 10.71
CA ALA A 43 -17.39 5.57 10.64
C ALA A 43 -17.48 5.05 9.21
N ALA A 44 -17.05 3.82 8.97
CA ALA A 44 -17.19 3.08 7.72
C ALA A 44 -18.55 2.37 7.64
N ARG A 45 -18.85 1.76 6.50
CA ARG A 45 -20.06 0.97 6.28
C ARG A 45 -19.83 -0.53 6.44
N HIS A 46 -18.56 -0.96 6.31
CA HIS A 46 -18.16 -2.35 6.49
C HIS A 46 -16.81 -2.41 7.23
N GLU A 47 -16.63 -3.37 8.11
CA GLU A 47 -15.40 -3.50 8.91
C GLU A 47 -14.17 -3.82 8.05
N GLY A 48 -14.34 -4.54 6.94
CA GLY A 48 -13.29 -4.75 5.93
C GLY A 48 -12.82 -3.44 5.31
N GLY A 49 -13.76 -2.54 4.98
CA GLY A 49 -13.46 -1.19 4.52
C GLY A 49 -12.74 -0.37 5.59
N ALA A 50 -13.23 -0.41 6.85
CA ALA A 50 -12.58 0.28 7.97
C ALA A 50 -11.14 -0.18 8.20
N ALA A 51 -10.88 -1.50 8.15
CA ALA A 51 -9.55 -2.08 8.30
C ALA A 51 -8.60 -1.61 7.18
N THR A 52 -9.08 -1.60 5.95
CA THR A 52 -8.32 -1.15 4.77
C THR A 52 -8.05 0.35 4.81
N MET A 53 -9.01 1.18 5.24
CA MET A 53 -8.80 2.62 5.46
C MET A 53 -7.71 2.87 6.50
N ALA A 54 -7.74 2.14 7.63
CA ALA A 54 -6.75 2.27 8.68
C ALA A 54 -5.35 1.84 8.21
N ASP A 55 -5.25 0.78 7.43
CA ASP A 55 -4.02 0.31 6.79
C ASP A 55 -3.45 1.38 5.83
N ALA A 56 -4.26 1.86 4.90
CA ALA A 56 -3.85 2.87 3.91
C ALA A 56 -3.45 4.19 4.57
N TYR A 57 -4.20 4.62 5.61
CA TYR A 57 -3.84 5.79 6.41
C TYR A 57 -2.46 5.65 7.05
N ALA A 58 -2.21 4.49 7.68
CA ALA A 58 -0.93 4.24 8.34
C ALA A 58 0.24 4.20 7.34
N ARG A 59 0.06 3.59 6.18
CA ARG A 59 1.08 3.54 5.11
C ARG A 59 1.43 4.91 4.57
N THR A 60 0.42 5.78 4.39
CA THR A 60 0.59 7.10 3.76
C THR A 60 1.07 8.14 4.77
N SER A 61 0.56 8.13 6.02
CA SER A 61 0.91 9.11 7.05
C SER A 61 2.17 8.76 7.83
N GLY A 62 2.58 7.48 7.86
CA GLY A 62 3.63 6.98 8.76
C GLY A 62 3.23 6.90 10.23
N LYS A 63 1.98 7.22 10.59
CA LYS A 63 1.44 7.15 11.94
C LYS A 63 0.75 5.80 12.17
N VAL A 64 0.57 5.43 13.45
CA VAL A 64 -0.25 4.26 13.78
C VAL A 64 -1.71 4.53 13.43
N GLY A 65 -2.26 3.70 12.55
CA GLY A 65 -3.70 3.66 12.26
C GLY A 65 -4.43 2.92 13.38
N VAL A 66 -5.64 3.35 13.72
CA VAL A 66 -6.47 2.69 14.73
C VAL A 66 -7.74 2.17 14.10
N LEU A 67 -8.08 0.91 14.39
CA LEU A 67 -9.32 0.27 13.99
C LEU A 67 -10.11 -0.12 15.23
N THR A 68 -11.41 0.18 15.32
CA THR A 68 -12.27 -0.29 16.40
C THR A 68 -13.30 -1.27 15.87
N LEU A 69 -13.49 -2.41 16.54
CA LEU A 69 -14.34 -3.51 16.09
C LEU A 69 -15.24 -4.04 17.20
N HIS A 70 -16.44 -4.40 16.80
CA HIS A 70 -17.34 -5.20 17.64
C HIS A 70 -16.77 -6.62 17.80
N GLN A 71 -17.10 -7.29 18.91
CA GLN A 71 -16.66 -8.65 19.20
C GLN A 71 -17.21 -9.67 18.17
N GLY A 72 -16.44 -10.69 17.90
CA GLY A 72 -16.80 -11.79 17.02
C GLY A 72 -17.00 -11.34 15.57
N CYS A 73 -18.23 -11.06 15.17
CA CYS A 73 -18.58 -10.73 13.77
C CYS A 73 -17.85 -9.50 13.22
N GLY A 74 -17.60 -8.47 14.04
CA GLY A 74 -16.83 -7.31 13.58
C GLY A 74 -15.39 -7.69 13.22
N LEU A 75 -14.76 -8.55 14.02
CA LEU A 75 -13.42 -9.02 13.71
C LEU A 75 -13.40 -9.92 12.47
N THR A 76 -14.35 -10.86 12.33
CA THR A 76 -14.39 -11.73 11.14
C THR A 76 -14.64 -10.96 9.85
N ASN A 77 -15.47 -9.91 9.85
CA ASN A 77 -15.68 -9.04 8.70
C ASN A 77 -14.44 -8.22 8.34
N ALA A 78 -13.58 -7.88 9.31
CA ALA A 78 -12.37 -7.08 9.09
C ALA A 78 -11.16 -7.92 8.64
N ILE A 79 -11.25 -9.25 8.65
CA ILE A 79 -10.07 -10.12 8.59
C ILE A 79 -9.26 -9.97 7.30
N THR A 80 -9.91 -9.74 6.16
CA THR A 80 -9.21 -9.50 4.88
C THR A 80 -8.33 -8.25 4.94
N GLY A 81 -8.87 -7.12 5.43
CA GLY A 81 -8.09 -5.89 5.58
C GLY A 81 -6.99 -6.02 6.64
N ILE A 82 -7.24 -6.74 7.74
CA ILE A 82 -6.23 -7.05 8.76
C ILE A 82 -5.12 -7.94 8.18
N THR A 83 -5.47 -8.90 7.31
CA THR A 83 -4.50 -9.77 6.63
C THR A 83 -3.59 -8.95 5.70
N GLU A 84 -4.18 -8.07 4.89
CA GLU A 84 -3.41 -7.16 4.02
C GLU A 84 -2.44 -6.30 4.85
N ALA A 85 -2.91 -5.70 5.93
CA ALA A 85 -2.08 -4.89 6.83
C ALA A 85 -0.94 -5.72 7.48
N ALA A 86 -1.23 -6.95 7.95
CA ALA A 86 -0.24 -7.83 8.57
C ALA A 86 0.84 -8.25 7.57
N LYS A 87 0.45 -8.69 6.36
CA LYS A 87 1.37 -9.06 5.29
C LYS A 87 2.21 -7.88 4.80
N SER A 88 1.67 -6.69 4.86
CA SER A 88 2.36 -5.43 4.53
C SER A 88 3.21 -4.88 5.67
N ARG A 89 3.22 -5.51 6.85
CA ARG A 89 3.95 -4.98 8.02
C ARG A 89 3.55 -3.53 8.32
N THR A 90 2.25 -3.27 8.37
CA THR A 90 1.69 -1.95 8.66
C THR A 90 1.58 -1.73 10.16
N SER A 91 1.91 -0.52 10.61
CA SER A 91 1.72 -0.07 11.99
C SER A 91 0.23 0.17 12.26
N LEU A 92 -0.50 -0.90 12.60
CA LEU A 92 -1.95 -0.87 12.82
C LEU A 92 -2.28 -1.41 14.21
N LEU A 93 -3.04 -0.65 15.00
CA LEU A 93 -3.62 -1.08 16.27
C LEU A 93 -5.12 -1.30 16.11
N VAL A 94 -5.55 -2.54 16.25
CA VAL A 94 -6.97 -2.93 16.23
C VAL A 94 -7.46 -3.08 17.67
N LEU A 95 -8.43 -2.28 18.07
CA LEU A 95 -9.15 -2.37 19.34
C LEU A 95 -10.40 -3.23 19.12
N ALA A 96 -10.27 -4.53 19.29
CA ALA A 96 -11.37 -5.47 19.10
C ALA A 96 -12.05 -5.75 20.44
N ALA A 97 -13.34 -5.47 20.53
CA ALA A 97 -14.11 -5.95 21.68
C ALA A 97 -14.05 -7.48 21.73
N ASP A 98 -14.13 -8.04 22.93
CA ASP A 98 -14.28 -9.48 23.16
C ASP A 98 -15.39 -9.74 24.18
N VAL A 99 -15.96 -10.92 24.14
CA VAL A 99 -17.02 -11.29 25.09
C VAL A 99 -16.50 -11.27 26.52
N ALA A 100 -17.38 -10.94 27.47
CA ALA A 100 -17.03 -11.01 28.89
C ALA A 100 -16.59 -12.43 29.26
N GLY A 101 -15.63 -12.55 30.18
CA GLY A 101 -15.07 -13.85 30.59
C GLY A 101 -16.11 -14.85 31.07
N SER A 102 -17.20 -14.38 31.70
CA SER A 102 -18.34 -15.19 32.14
C SER A 102 -19.33 -15.59 31.04
N ALA A 103 -19.29 -14.93 29.87
CA ALA A 103 -20.25 -15.13 28.77
C ALA A 103 -19.85 -16.29 27.85
N VAL A 104 -19.56 -17.46 28.40
CA VAL A 104 -19.06 -18.63 27.67
C VAL A 104 -20.01 -19.17 26.59
N GLY A 105 -21.31 -18.93 26.73
CA GLY A 105 -22.34 -19.31 25.76
C GLY A 105 -22.77 -18.18 24.82
N SER A 106 -22.02 -17.07 24.73
CA SER A 106 -22.37 -15.96 23.86
C SER A 106 -22.27 -16.34 22.38
N ASN A 107 -23.26 -15.93 21.57
CA ASN A 107 -23.25 -16.10 20.12
C ASN A 107 -22.10 -15.36 19.42
N PHE A 108 -21.53 -14.33 20.08
CA PHE A 108 -20.39 -13.58 19.55
C PHE A 108 -19.04 -14.22 19.87
N ARG A 109 -19.03 -15.31 20.65
CA ARG A 109 -17.79 -15.94 21.09
C ARG A 109 -17.13 -16.73 19.97
N ILE A 110 -15.92 -16.35 19.65
CA ILE A 110 -14.99 -17.08 18.77
C ILE A 110 -13.61 -17.08 19.44
N ASP A 111 -12.69 -17.89 18.96
CA ASP A 111 -11.26 -17.77 19.34
C ASP A 111 -10.63 -16.65 18.49
N GLN A 112 -10.75 -15.39 18.98
CA GLN A 112 -10.19 -14.21 18.31
C GLN A 112 -8.66 -14.29 18.20
N ASP A 113 -7.99 -14.82 19.22
CA ASP A 113 -6.52 -14.93 19.25
C ASP A 113 -6.02 -15.90 18.18
N ALA A 114 -6.68 -17.07 18.01
CA ALA A 114 -6.32 -18.03 16.96
C ALA A 114 -6.58 -17.46 15.56
N LEU A 115 -7.72 -16.78 15.35
CA LEU A 115 -8.05 -16.13 14.09
C LEU A 115 -6.98 -15.08 13.72
N VAL A 116 -6.59 -14.24 14.65
CA VAL A 116 -5.58 -13.19 14.46
C VAL A 116 -4.21 -13.78 14.10
N ARG A 117 -3.80 -14.83 14.82
CA ARG A 117 -2.53 -15.53 14.54
C ARG A 117 -2.52 -16.15 13.14
N SER A 118 -3.64 -16.71 12.69
CA SER A 118 -3.73 -17.39 11.39
C SER A 118 -3.43 -16.49 10.20
N VAL A 119 -3.62 -15.17 10.34
CA VAL A 119 -3.38 -14.18 9.30
C VAL A 119 -2.07 -13.39 9.49
N GLY A 120 -1.24 -13.78 10.46
CA GLY A 120 0.07 -13.16 10.70
C GLY A 120 0.03 -11.87 11.51
N ALA A 121 -1.14 -11.47 12.03
CA ALA A 121 -1.26 -10.39 12.99
C ALA A 121 -0.94 -10.86 14.42
N ILE A 122 -0.63 -9.93 15.32
CA ILE A 122 -0.24 -10.23 16.71
C ILE A 122 -1.47 -10.05 17.60
N PRO A 123 -1.98 -11.12 18.24
CA PRO A 123 -3.02 -10.99 19.24
C PRO A 123 -2.42 -10.53 20.56
N GLU A 124 -3.04 -9.53 21.15
CA GLU A 124 -2.82 -9.00 22.48
C GLU A 124 -4.15 -8.90 23.23
N ARG A 125 -4.11 -8.72 24.54
CA ARG A 125 -5.32 -8.65 25.36
C ARG A 125 -5.16 -7.67 26.50
N VAL A 126 -6.21 -6.94 26.83
CA VAL A 126 -6.33 -6.28 28.14
C VAL A 126 -6.82 -7.31 29.15
N HIS A 127 -5.91 -7.74 30.04
CA HIS A 127 -6.16 -8.86 30.95
C HIS A 127 -7.03 -8.49 32.14
N SER A 128 -6.88 -7.27 32.64
CA SER A 128 -7.59 -6.76 33.82
C SER A 128 -7.58 -5.23 33.84
N ALA A 129 -8.43 -4.65 34.68
CA ALA A 129 -8.38 -3.21 34.91
C ALA A 129 -7.03 -2.74 35.46
N ALA A 130 -6.34 -3.56 36.25
CA ALA A 130 -5.03 -3.23 36.84
C ALA A 130 -3.90 -3.21 35.80
N SER A 131 -3.97 -4.04 34.74
CA SER A 131 -2.95 -4.13 33.71
C SER A 131 -3.27 -3.30 32.46
N ALA A 132 -4.46 -2.68 32.38
CA ALA A 132 -5.00 -2.10 31.17
C ALA A 132 -4.03 -1.12 30.48
N LEU A 133 -3.46 -0.17 31.20
CA LEU A 133 -2.54 0.81 30.62
C LEU A 133 -1.24 0.16 30.13
N THR A 134 -0.68 -0.80 30.88
CA THR A 134 0.53 -1.54 30.48
C THR A 134 0.28 -2.40 29.23
N ASP A 135 -0.90 -3.04 29.15
CA ASP A 135 -1.28 -3.86 27.99
C ASP A 135 -1.45 -3.01 26.74
N VAL A 136 -2.12 -1.85 26.84
CA VAL A 136 -2.26 -0.89 25.74
C VAL A 136 -0.89 -0.36 25.28
N GLN A 137 -0.04 0.06 26.23
CA GLN A 137 1.30 0.57 25.88
C GLN A 137 2.15 -0.48 25.16
N ARG A 138 2.09 -1.75 25.62
CA ARG A 138 2.79 -2.86 24.96
C ARG A 138 2.29 -3.07 23.55
N ALA A 139 0.95 -3.16 23.35
CA ALA A 139 0.33 -3.35 22.05
C ALA A 139 0.67 -2.21 21.09
N TYR A 140 0.52 -0.95 21.53
CA TYR A 140 0.85 0.23 20.73
C TYR A 140 2.34 0.27 20.35
N ARG A 141 3.24 -0.01 21.30
CA ARG A 141 4.68 -0.05 21.05
C ARG A 141 5.03 -1.12 20.01
N THR A 142 4.44 -2.31 20.11
CA THR A 142 4.62 -3.38 19.10
C THR A 142 4.15 -2.92 17.73
N ALA A 143 2.98 -2.28 17.63
CA ALA A 143 2.49 -1.76 16.36
C ALA A 143 3.41 -0.68 15.77
N ALA A 144 3.81 0.30 16.59
CA ALA A 144 4.58 1.46 16.14
C ALA A 144 6.06 1.12 15.83
N GLN A 145 6.76 0.48 16.76
CA GLN A 145 8.22 0.28 16.68
C GLN A 145 8.61 -0.92 15.83
N GLN A 146 7.79 -1.99 15.86
CA GLN A 146 8.06 -3.19 15.07
C GLN A 146 7.33 -3.19 13.73
N ARG A 147 6.53 -2.15 13.42
CA ARG A 147 5.68 -2.06 12.23
C ARG A 147 4.86 -3.33 12.05
N ARG A 148 4.02 -3.62 13.04
CA ARG A 148 3.17 -4.81 13.06
C ARG A 148 1.70 -4.42 13.18
N THR A 149 0.85 -5.26 12.64
CA THR A 149 -0.59 -5.21 12.89
C THR A 149 -0.87 -5.96 14.18
N VAL A 150 -1.37 -5.25 15.18
CA VAL A 150 -1.68 -5.78 16.52
C VAL A 150 -3.17 -5.70 16.76
N VAL A 151 -3.79 -6.81 17.16
CA VAL A 151 -5.20 -6.86 17.58
C VAL A 151 -5.23 -6.98 19.09
N LEU A 152 -5.63 -5.88 19.75
CA LEU A 152 -5.79 -5.82 21.20
C LEU A 152 -7.23 -6.17 21.55
N ASN A 153 -7.44 -7.36 22.08
CA ASN A 153 -8.74 -7.84 22.56
C ASN A 153 -9.14 -7.15 23.87
N LEU A 154 -10.35 -6.58 23.89
CA LEU A 154 -10.92 -5.80 24.98
C LEU A 154 -12.16 -6.51 25.53
N PRO A 155 -12.06 -7.40 26.55
CA PRO A 155 -13.24 -8.05 27.14
C PRO A 155 -14.23 -7.04 27.72
N LEU A 156 -15.52 -7.24 27.48
CA LEU A 156 -16.57 -6.26 27.86
C LEU A 156 -16.64 -6.00 29.37
N ASP A 157 -16.42 -7.02 30.20
CA ASP A 157 -16.35 -6.88 31.65
C ASP A 157 -15.14 -6.07 32.10
N VAL A 158 -13.99 -6.24 31.44
CA VAL A 158 -12.79 -5.44 31.71
C VAL A 158 -12.98 -3.99 31.24
N GLN A 159 -13.56 -3.76 30.05
CA GLN A 159 -13.89 -2.42 29.55
C GLN A 159 -14.76 -1.61 30.51
N ALA A 160 -15.74 -2.29 31.14
CA ALA A 160 -16.69 -1.68 32.06
C ALA A 160 -16.13 -1.45 33.47
N ALA A 161 -15.04 -2.10 33.82
CA ALA A 161 -14.43 -2.00 35.14
C ALA A 161 -13.82 -0.61 35.39
N GLU A 162 -13.76 -0.19 36.65
CA GLU A 162 -13.06 1.02 37.08
C GLU A 162 -11.54 0.79 37.06
N LEU A 163 -10.79 1.79 36.57
CA LEU A 163 -9.34 1.78 36.66
C LEU A 163 -8.90 1.88 38.14
N PRO A 164 -8.07 0.97 38.67
CA PRO A 164 -7.61 1.05 40.05
C PRO A 164 -6.53 2.14 40.21
N GLY A 165 -6.95 3.31 40.65
CA GLY A 165 -6.06 4.45 40.89
C GLY A 165 -6.14 5.52 39.77
N PRO A 166 -5.27 6.54 39.85
CA PRO A 166 -5.23 7.61 38.87
C PRO A 166 -4.71 7.11 37.50
N TYR A 167 -5.22 7.70 36.45
CA TYR A 167 -4.67 7.49 35.10
C TYR A 167 -3.23 8.00 35.04
N ARG A 168 -2.32 7.12 34.66
CA ARG A 168 -0.89 7.45 34.49
C ARG A 168 -0.27 6.52 33.46
N LEU A 169 0.19 7.08 32.34
CA LEU A 169 1.04 6.37 31.39
C LEU A 169 2.50 6.49 31.81
N GLU A 170 3.22 5.38 31.72
CA GLU A 170 4.67 5.42 31.85
C GLU A 170 5.28 6.11 30.60
N PRO A 171 6.39 6.86 30.75
CA PRO A 171 7.06 7.47 29.62
C PRO A 171 7.43 6.43 28.55
N ALA A 172 7.21 6.77 27.29
CA ALA A 172 7.63 5.90 26.20
C ALA A 172 9.16 5.73 26.21
N LEU A 173 9.63 4.49 26.15
CA LEU A 173 11.05 4.22 25.98
C LEU A 173 11.47 4.69 24.57
N PRO A 174 12.64 5.37 24.44
CA PRO A 174 13.15 5.75 23.15
C PRO A 174 13.36 4.51 22.27
N SER A 175 12.90 4.60 21.02
CA SER A 175 13.18 3.58 20.01
C SER A 175 14.52 3.87 19.38
N HIS A 176 15.43 2.90 19.39
CA HIS A 176 16.70 2.98 18.70
C HIS A 176 16.62 2.20 17.39
N ARG A 177 17.05 2.85 16.31
CA ARG A 177 17.19 2.19 15.01
C ARG A 177 18.41 1.27 15.03
N PRO A 178 18.33 0.02 14.50
CA PRO A 178 19.48 -0.87 14.45
C PRO A 178 20.59 -0.28 13.58
N ALA A 179 21.80 -0.15 14.13
CA ALA A 179 22.97 0.25 13.35
C ALA A 179 23.51 -0.97 12.57
N PRO A 180 23.97 -0.79 11.32
CA PRO A 180 24.57 -1.88 10.57
C PRO A 180 25.90 -2.31 11.17
N ALA A 181 26.24 -3.60 11.04
CA ALA A 181 27.58 -4.08 11.43
C ALA A 181 28.65 -3.46 10.51
N PRO A 182 29.74 -2.87 11.07
CA PRO A 182 30.79 -2.22 10.27
C PRO A 182 31.39 -3.12 9.19
N ALA A 183 31.60 -4.41 9.49
CA ALA A 183 32.12 -5.38 8.53
C ALA A 183 31.18 -5.59 7.33
N ALA A 184 29.86 -5.62 7.55
CA ALA A 184 28.89 -5.77 6.48
C ALA A 184 28.84 -4.53 5.56
N VAL A 185 28.99 -3.32 6.14
CA VAL A 185 29.06 -2.08 5.34
C VAL A 185 30.37 -2.01 4.56
N ALA A 186 31.50 -2.49 5.14
CA ALA A 186 32.78 -2.57 4.42
C ALA A 186 32.68 -3.53 3.21
N GLU A 187 32.07 -4.71 3.38
CA GLU A 187 31.83 -5.65 2.27
C GLU A 187 30.91 -5.04 1.20
N LEU A 188 29.83 -4.35 1.61
CA LEU A 188 28.95 -3.62 0.68
C LEU A 188 29.73 -2.56 -0.12
N ALA A 189 30.59 -1.78 0.53
CA ALA A 189 31.41 -0.77 -0.13
C ALA A 189 32.38 -1.41 -1.16
N GLU A 190 32.98 -2.57 -0.83
CA GLU A 190 33.82 -3.33 -1.76
C GLU A 190 33.03 -3.85 -2.98
N LEU A 191 31.82 -4.39 -2.76
CA LEU A 191 30.96 -4.85 -3.85
C LEU A 191 30.59 -3.69 -4.77
N ILE A 192 30.19 -2.56 -4.23
CA ILE A 192 29.90 -1.33 -5.00
C ILE A 192 31.18 -0.88 -5.74
N GLY A 193 32.32 -0.91 -5.08
CA GLY A 193 33.59 -0.53 -5.67
C GLY A 193 34.04 -1.37 -6.87
N ARG A 194 33.59 -2.62 -6.97
CA ARG A 194 33.92 -3.56 -8.07
C ARG A 194 32.87 -3.58 -9.19
N ALA A 195 31.61 -3.21 -8.87
CA ALA A 195 30.51 -3.29 -9.82
C ALA A 195 30.71 -2.33 -11.01
N GLU A 196 30.42 -2.80 -12.20
CA GLU A 196 30.40 -2.01 -13.43
C GLU A 196 29.00 -1.55 -13.78
N ARG A 197 27.99 -2.35 -13.44
CA ARG A 197 26.57 -2.09 -13.72
C ARG A 197 25.71 -2.21 -12.45
N PRO A 198 25.96 -1.36 -11.43
CA PRO A 198 25.17 -1.41 -10.20
C PRO A 198 23.76 -0.83 -10.40
N VAL A 199 22.76 -1.45 -9.73
CA VAL A 199 21.38 -0.98 -9.61
C VAL A 199 20.99 -0.90 -8.14
N PHE A 200 20.43 0.22 -7.72
CA PHE A 200 19.86 0.42 -6.38
C PHE A 200 18.34 0.35 -6.45
N LEU A 201 17.76 -0.60 -5.74
CA LEU A 201 16.33 -0.86 -5.71
C LEU A 201 15.73 -0.44 -4.36
N ALA A 202 14.94 0.62 -4.34
CA ALA A 202 14.26 1.08 -3.14
C ALA A 202 12.94 0.33 -2.92
N GLY A 203 12.77 -0.24 -1.73
CA GLY A 203 11.50 -0.70 -1.23
C GLY A 203 10.83 0.31 -0.31
N ARG A 204 9.71 -0.07 0.32
CA ARG A 204 8.99 0.83 1.23
C ARG A 204 9.85 1.31 2.40
N GLY A 205 10.76 0.48 2.92
CA GLY A 205 11.68 0.86 4.00
C GLY A 205 12.68 1.96 3.62
N ALA A 206 12.85 2.23 2.33
CA ALA A 206 13.76 3.24 1.81
C ALA A 206 13.09 4.59 1.47
N VAL A 207 11.75 4.65 1.46
CA VAL A 207 11.00 5.84 0.98
C VAL A 207 11.42 7.13 1.67
N ALA A 208 11.69 7.10 2.97
CA ALA A 208 12.13 8.28 3.73
C ALA A 208 13.60 8.68 3.46
N TYR A 209 14.37 7.84 2.78
CA TYR A 209 15.81 7.99 2.57
C TYR A 209 16.19 8.10 1.09
N GLY A 210 15.21 8.39 0.23
CA GLY A 210 15.41 8.53 -1.22
C GLY A 210 16.58 9.44 -1.60
N PRO A 211 16.69 10.68 -1.06
CA PRO A 211 17.80 11.59 -1.36
C PRO A 211 19.19 11.03 -1.00
N GLN A 212 19.32 10.36 0.15
CA GLN A 212 20.58 9.76 0.59
C GLN A 212 20.99 8.60 -0.34
N ILE A 213 20.03 7.75 -0.72
CA ILE A 213 20.27 6.64 -1.66
C ILE A 213 20.61 7.16 -3.05
N ALA A 214 19.93 8.22 -3.51
CA ALA A 214 20.24 8.87 -4.78
C ALA A 214 21.67 9.44 -4.80
N ALA A 215 22.11 10.10 -3.71
CA ALA A 215 23.47 10.59 -3.58
C ALA A 215 24.52 9.46 -3.66
N LEU A 216 24.27 8.34 -2.98
CA LEU A 216 25.12 7.15 -3.07
C LEU A 216 25.15 6.57 -4.50
N ALA A 217 24.00 6.56 -5.18
CA ALA A 217 23.90 6.11 -6.57
C ALA A 217 24.66 7.06 -7.52
N HIS A 218 24.67 8.36 -7.28
CA HIS A 218 25.51 9.31 -8.01
C HIS A 218 26.99 9.02 -7.82
N GLN A 219 27.41 8.75 -6.60
CA GLN A 219 28.83 8.46 -6.30
C GLN A 219 29.29 7.12 -6.87
N SER A 220 28.44 6.09 -6.82
CA SER A 220 28.76 4.73 -7.28
C SER A 220 28.50 4.48 -8.77
N GLY A 221 27.79 5.38 -9.46
CA GLY A 221 27.35 5.19 -10.85
C GLY A 221 26.18 4.20 -10.99
N ALA A 222 25.39 3.98 -9.92
CA ALA A 222 24.26 3.07 -9.94
C ALA A 222 23.04 3.67 -10.63
N LEU A 223 22.25 2.86 -11.34
CA LEU A 223 20.90 3.20 -11.75
C LEU A 223 19.96 3.07 -10.54
N LEU A 224 18.81 3.73 -10.59
CA LEU A 224 17.81 3.74 -9.52
C LEU A 224 16.55 3.04 -9.98
N ALA A 225 15.92 2.27 -9.10
CA ALA A 225 14.63 1.64 -9.33
C ALA A 225 13.83 1.57 -8.03
N THR A 226 12.51 1.39 -8.13
CA THR A 226 11.65 1.23 -6.95
C THR A 226 10.82 -0.03 -7.05
N SER A 227 10.45 -0.62 -5.92
CA SER A 227 9.28 -1.51 -5.90
C SER A 227 8.00 -0.69 -6.10
N ALA A 228 6.88 -1.34 -6.48
CA ALA A 228 5.62 -0.62 -6.71
C ALA A 228 5.21 0.27 -5.53
N VAL A 229 5.27 -0.26 -4.29
CA VAL A 229 4.92 0.48 -3.07
C VAL A 229 5.88 1.61 -2.68
N ALA A 230 7.00 1.73 -3.38
CA ALA A 230 7.98 2.81 -3.21
C ALA A 230 8.01 3.76 -4.43
N ALA A 231 7.02 3.65 -5.33
CA ALA A 231 6.92 4.53 -6.50
C ALA A 231 7.02 6.00 -6.10
N GLY A 232 7.69 6.79 -6.91
CA GLY A 232 7.92 8.21 -6.64
C GLY A 232 9.15 8.53 -5.79
N THR A 233 9.85 7.55 -5.20
CA THR A 233 11.02 7.80 -4.34
C THR A 233 12.14 8.53 -5.07
N PHE A 234 12.33 8.31 -6.37
CA PHE A 234 13.40 8.89 -7.17
C PHE A 234 12.90 9.83 -8.27
N VAL A 235 11.71 10.41 -8.11
CA VAL A 235 11.17 11.40 -9.06
C VAL A 235 12.17 12.55 -9.24
N GLY A 236 12.47 12.87 -10.52
CA GLY A 236 13.44 13.91 -10.89
C GLY A 236 14.87 13.42 -11.13
N GLU A 237 15.18 12.17 -10.79
CA GLU A 237 16.49 11.57 -11.06
C GLU A 237 16.60 11.13 -12.52
N SER A 238 17.69 11.53 -13.21
CA SER A 238 17.88 11.25 -14.64
C SER A 238 18.11 9.76 -14.96
N TYR A 239 18.48 8.96 -13.98
CA TYR A 239 18.77 7.53 -14.10
C TYR A 239 17.80 6.67 -13.29
N ASP A 240 16.56 7.16 -13.13
CA ASP A 240 15.45 6.44 -12.53
C ASP A 240 14.79 5.52 -13.58
N LEU A 241 14.82 4.22 -13.32
CA LEU A 241 14.18 3.16 -14.13
C LEU A 241 12.68 3.06 -13.84
N GLY A 242 12.16 3.79 -12.85
CA GLY A 242 10.79 3.67 -12.38
C GLY A 242 10.54 2.40 -11.56
N ILE A 243 9.35 1.82 -11.73
CA ILE A 243 8.93 0.63 -10.96
C ILE A 243 9.60 -0.63 -11.53
N CYS A 244 10.28 -1.37 -10.67
CA CYS A 244 10.84 -2.70 -10.95
C CYS A 244 9.76 -3.78 -10.91
N GLY A 245 10.04 -4.93 -11.48
CA GLY A 245 9.17 -6.10 -11.40
C GLY A 245 8.04 -6.07 -12.41
N GLY A 246 6.85 -6.48 -11.98
CA GLY A 246 5.69 -6.63 -12.82
C GLY A 246 5.33 -5.42 -13.69
N PHE A 247 5.60 -4.21 -13.23
CA PHE A 247 5.30 -2.97 -13.97
C PHE A 247 6.51 -2.32 -14.65
N ALA A 248 7.69 -2.96 -14.62
CA ALA A 248 8.88 -2.43 -15.30
C ALA A 248 8.66 -2.30 -16.81
N THR A 249 9.13 -1.20 -17.40
CA THR A 249 9.21 -1.09 -18.87
C THR A 249 10.18 -2.15 -19.42
N PRO A 250 10.09 -2.50 -20.70
CA PRO A 250 11.05 -3.42 -21.32
C PRO A 250 12.51 -2.97 -21.10
N LEU A 251 12.79 -1.67 -21.24
CA LEU A 251 14.10 -1.09 -20.98
C LEU A 251 14.54 -1.25 -19.52
N ALA A 252 13.68 -0.94 -18.58
CA ALA A 252 13.98 -1.10 -17.16
C ALA A 252 14.28 -2.57 -16.81
N ALA A 253 13.45 -3.50 -17.33
CA ALA A 253 13.65 -4.92 -17.14
C ALA A 253 15.00 -5.41 -17.72
N GLU A 254 15.36 -4.96 -18.93
CA GLU A 254 16.65 -5.26 -19.57
C GLU A 254 17.82 -4.78 -18.70
N LEU A 255 17.80 -3.49 -18.30
CA LEU A 255 18.90 -2.89 -17.54
C LEU A 255 19.05 -3.50 -16.14
N ILE A 256 17.94 -3.90 -15.50
CA ILE A 256 18.00 -4.58 -14.20
C ILE A 256 18.55 -6.00 -14.35
N ALA A 257 18.14 -6.74 -15.38
CA ALA A 257 18.61 -8.10 -15.63
C ALA A 257 20.09 -8.15 -16.05
N ASP A 258 20.62 -7.08 -16.68
CA ASP A 258 22.02 -6.94 -17.06
C ASP A 258 22.92 -6.43 -15.91
N ALA A 259 22.36 -6.10 -14.75
CA ALA A 259 23.11 -5.61 -13.60
C ALA A 259 24.07 -6.68 -13.05
N ASP A 260 25.30 -6.30 -12.70
CA ASP A 260 26.26 -7.15 -11.98
C ASP A 260 26.13 -7.03 -10.45
N LEU A 261 25.49 -5.95 -9.98
CA LEU A 261 25.17 -5.73 -8.57
C LEU A 261 23.77 -5.13 -8.43
N LEU A 262 22.92 -5.75 -7.61
CA LEU A 262 21.64 -5.19 -7.18
C LEU A 262 21.66 -4.99 -5.68
N VAL A 263 21.52 -3.74 -5.23
CA VAL A 263 21.40 -3.39 -3.81
C VAL A 263 19.96 -3.05 -3.48
N ALA A 264 19.29 -3.91 -2.73
CA ALA A 264 17.91 -3.77 -2.30
C ALA A 264 17.83 -3.04 -0.95
N TRP A 265 17.38 -1.78 -0.97
CA TRP A 265 17.24 -0.90 0.18
C TRP A 265 15.83 -1.01 0.77
N GLY A 266 15.68 -1.67 1.93
CA GLY A 266 14.37 -1.85 2.58
C GLY A 266 13.32 -2.47 1.65
N CYS A 267 13.74 -3.43 0.83
CA CYS A 267 12.93 -4.08 -0.20
C CYS A 267 12.87 -5.59 0.01
N SER A 268 11.66 -6.15 0.01
CA SER A 268 11.43 -7.56 0.34
C SER A 268 11.79 -8.54 -0.77
N LEU A 269 12.14 -8.10 -1.97
CA LEU A 269 12.48 -8.94 -3.14
C LEU A 269 11.44 -10.04 -3.41
N THR A 270 10.15 -9.65 -3.40
CA THR A 270 9.04 -10.58 -3.66
C THR A 270 9.12 -11.14 -5.09
N MET A 271 8.44 -12.26 -5.34
CA MET A 271 8.31 -12.84 -6.68
C MET A 271 7.83 -11.82 -7.73
N TRP A 272 6.96 -10.89 -7.35
CA TRP A 272 6.50 -9.80 -8.20
C TRP A 272 7.62 -8.80 -8.53
N THR A 273 8.40 -8.40 -7.52
CA THR A 273 9.50 -7.44 -7.67
C THR A 273 10.63 -8.01 -8.52
N THR A 274 10.90 -9.31 -8.42
CA THR A 274 11.99 -9.98 -9.16
C THR A 274 11.50 -10.67 -10.44
N ARG A 275 10.20 -10.62 -10.77
CA ARG A 275 9.57 -11.44 -11.83
C ARG A 275 9.95 -12.91 -11.69
N HIS A 276 9.72 -13.49 -10.48
CA HIS A 276 10.13 -14.87 -10.17
C HIS A 276 11.63 -15.11 -10.48
N ASP A 277 12.46 -14.20 -9.98
CA ASP A 277 13.93 -14.15 -10.12
C ASP A 277 14.47 -13.94 -11.57
N ARG A 278 13.58 -13.76 -12.56
CA ARG A 278 14.01 -13.53 -13.97
C ARG A 278 14.63 -12.15 -14.21
N LEU A 279 14.48 -11.21 -13.29
CA LEU A 279 15.19 -9.92 -13.30
C LEU A 279 16.54 -9.98 -12.57
N LEU A 280 16.91 -11.13 -12.02
CA LEU A 280 18.20 -11.34 -11.39
C LEU A 280 19.05 -12.18 -12.33
N GLY A 281 20.09 -11.57 -12.93
CA GLY A 281 21.05 -12.29 -13.77
C GLY A 281 21.77 -13.39 -12.97
N ALA A 282 22.21 -14.46 -13.64
CA ALA A 282 22.88 -15.58 -12.98
C ALA A 282 24.15 -15.15 -12.20
N ASP A 283 24.83 -14.10 -12.68
CA ASP A 283 26.05 -13.56 -12.10
C ASP A 283 25.80 -12.27 -11.28
N THR A 284 24.53 -11.84 -11.12
CA THR A 284 24.19 -10.65 -10.35
C THR A 284 24.42 -10.88 -8.86
N ALA A 285 25.32 -10.11 -8.24
CA ALA A 285 25.44 -10.08 -6.79
C ALA A 285 24.26 -9.32 -6.19
N VAL A 286 23.42 -9.98 -5.38
CA VAL A 286 22.28 -9.36 -4.70
C VAL A 286 22.64 -9.04 -3.26
N VAL A 287 22.53 -7.77 -2.87
CA VAL A 287 22.67 -7.31 -1.49
C VAL A 287 21.31 -6.84 -0.98
N GLN A 288 20.92 -7.26 0.22
CA GLN A 288 19.68 -6.83 0.84
C GLN A 288 19.96 -6.12 2.17
N ILE A 289 19.42 -4.92 2.32
CA ILE A 289 19.50 -4.10 3.54
C ILE A 289 18.10 -4.02 4.13
N ASP A 290 17.93 -4.50 5.36
CA ASP A 290 16.65 -4.48 6.06
C ASP A 290 16.85 -4.39 7.57
N ASP A 291 15.92 -3.77 8.29
CA ASP A 291 15.90 -3.68 9.74
C ASP A 291 15.12 -4.83 10.41
N ASP A 292 14.65 -5.79 9.61
CA ASP A 292 14.12 -7.07 10.04
C ASP A 292 15.06 -8.21 9.63
N PRO A 293 15.77 -8.86 10.56
CA PRO A 293 16.69 -9.93 10.21
C PRO A 293 16.01 -11.13 9.55
N THR A 294 14.69 -11.31 9.75
CA THR A 294 13.93 -12.40 9.14
C THR A 294 13.57 -12.14 7.67
N ALA A 295 13.70 -10.89 7.21
CA ALA A 295 13.48 -10.51 5.82
C ALA A 295 14.69 -10.84 4.93
N LEU A 296 15.90 -10.85 5.50
CA LEU A 296 17.15 -11.06 4.76
C LEU A 296 17.20 -12.47 4.15
N GLY A 297 17.31 -12.54 2.83
CA GLY A 297 17.38 -13.80 2.07
C GLY A 297 16.12 -14.67 2.13
N SER A 298 15.01 -14.16 2.66
CA SER A 298 13.79 -14.96 2.85
C SER A 298 13.02 -15.23 1.53
N ARG A 299 13.29 -14.45 0.47
CA ARG A 299 12.51 -14.50 -0.78
C ARG A 299 13.36 -14.63 -2.04
N ALA A 300 14.60 -14.21 -2.00
CA ALA A 300 15.57 -14.34 -3.08
C ALA A 300 16.92 -14.73 -2.51
N ALA A 301 17.74 -15.40 -3.31
CA ALA A 301 19.13 -15.68 -2.94
C ALA A 301 19.92 -14.36 -2.87
N ILE A 302 20.64 -14.15 -1.76
CA ILE A 302 21.44 -12.94 -1.56
C ILE A 302 22.91 -13.28 -1.36
N ARG A 303 23.79 -12.44 -1.86
CA ARG A 303 25.24 -12.50 -1.62
C ARG A 303 25.61 -11.95 -0.24
N LEU A 304 24.93 -10.85 0.17
CA LEU A 304 25.16 -10.15 1.43
C LEU A 304 23.86 -9.66 2.02
N GLY A 305 23.62 -9.96 3.29
CA GLY A 305 22.53 -9.37 4.10
C GLY A 305 23.11 -8.33 5.06
N VAL A 306 22.64 -7.10 4.99
CA VAL A 306 22.98 -6.03 5.92
C VAL A 306 21.82 -5.78 6.85
N PHE A 307 21.90 -6.31 8.09
CA PHE A 307 20.92 -6.01 9.12
C PHE A 307 21.19 -4.61 9.67
N GLY A 308 20.26 -3.68 9.41
CA GLY A 308 20.37 -2.30 9.87
C GLY A 308 19.27 -1.41 9.30
N ASP A 309 19.05 -0.26 9.96
CA ASP A 309 18.20 0.80 9.44
C ASP A 309 18.76 1.32 8.11
N VAL A 310 17.89 1.53 7.14
CA VAL A 310 18.28 1.97 5.78
C VAL A 310 19.03 3.31 5.81
N GLY A 311 18.52 4.29 6.58
CA GLY A 311 19.15 5.61 6.68
C GLY A 311 20.52 5.56 7.34
N LEU A 312 20.63 4.87 8.48
CA LEU A 312 21.93 4.69 9.16
C LEU A 312 22.93 3.92 8.30
N THR A 313 22.45 2.92 7.55
CA THR A 313 23.31 2.18 6.63
C THR A 313 23.81 3.09 5.48
N ALA A 314 22.92 3.92 4.93
CA ALA A 314 23.29 4.87 3.88
C ALA A 314 24.29 5.92 4.40
N GLU A 315 24.12 6.41 5.62
CA GLU A 315 25.05 7.36 6.26
C GLU A 315 26.44 6.77 6.46
N VAL A 316 26.54 5.55 7.03
CA VAL A 316 27.83 4.88 7.26
C VAL A 316 28.52 4.52 5.95
N LEU A 317 27.76 4.06 4.95
CA LEU A 317 28.30 3.78 3.61
C LEU A 317 28.82 5.06 2.94
N ALA A 318 28.10 6.17 3.04
CA ALA A 318 28.56 7.45 2.51
C ALA A 318 29.90 7.91 3.12
N GLN A 319 30.07 7.71 4.44
CA GLN A 319 31.33 7.99 5.13
C GLN A 319 32.48 7.11 4.63
N GLN A 320 32.22 5.84 4.30
CA GLN A 320 33.25 4.94 3.77
C GLN A 320 33.63 5.27 2.32
N LEU A 321 32.72 5.83 1.55
CA LEU A 321 32.98 6.25 0.16
C LEU A 321 33.50 7.69 0.07
N ASP A 322 33.54 8.42 1.18
CA ASP A 322 34.01 9.81 1.20
C ASP A 322 35.46 9.94 0.71
N GLY A 323 35.72 10.99 -0.06
CA GLY A 323 37.03 11.20 -0.70
C GLY A 323 37.34 10.32 -1.90
N GLN A 324 36.49 9.34 -2.22
CA GLN A 324 36.64 8.54 -3.44
C GLN A 324 36.04 9.30 -4.64
N PRO A 325 36.66 9.23 -5.84
CA PRO A 325 36.11 9.86 -7.03
C PRO A 325 34.79 9.19 -7.43
N ALA A 326 33.82 10.01 -7.86
CA ALA A 326 32.57 9.49 -8.39
C ALA A 326 32.82 8.60 -9.60
N ARG A 327 32.13 7.47 -9.64
CA ARG A 327 32.27 6.48 -10.70
C ARG A 327 31.21 6.71 -11.77
N ARG A 328 31.55 6.48 -13.02
CA ARG A 328 30.59 6.46 -14.12
C ARG A 328 29.64 5.27 -13.98
N GLY A 329 30.17 4.08 -13.67
CA GLY A 329 29.40 2.83 -13.53
C GLY A 329 28.44 2.61 -14.69
N TYR A 330 27.20 2.32 -14.37
CA TYR A 330 26.11 2.09 -15.34
C TYR A 330 25.53 3.39 -15.93
N ARG A 331 25.85 4.58 -15.37
CA ARG A 331 25.34 5.89 -15.80
C ARG A 331 26.05 6.39 -17.06
N THR A 332 25.79 5.75 -18.20
CA THR A 332 26.36 6.15 -19.50
C THR A 332 25.43 7.14 -20.22
N ALA A 333 25.98 7.93 -21.15
CA ALA A 333 25.18 8.81 -21.99
C ALA A 333 24.15 8.03 -22.82
N GLN A 334 24.49 6.84 -23.29
CA GLN A 334 23.60 5.95 -24.02
C GLN A 334 22.42 5.50 -23.16
N VAL A 335 22.65 5.09 -21.90
CA VAL A 335 21.58 4.73 -20.97
C VAL A 335 20.66 5.93 -20.71
N ALA A 336 21.21 7.12 -20.51
CA ALA A 336 20.42 8.33 -20.31
C ALA A 336 19.55 8.69 -21.53
N GLU A 337 20.06 8.48 -22.75
CA GLU A 337 19.31 8.69 -23.98
C GLU A 337 18.16 7.69 -24.11
N ARG A 338 18.42 6.41 -23.87
CA ARG A 338 17.40 5.35 -23.90
C ARG A 338 16.31 5.61 -22.86
N LEU A 339 16.67 6.00 -21.63
CA LEU A 339 15.70 6.31 -20.58
C LEU A 339 14.80 7.49 -20.94
N ARG A 340 15.34 8.51 -21.61
CA ARG A 340 14.52 9.62 -22.11
C ARG A 340 13.53 9.22 -23.21
N ALA A 341 13.91 8.24 -24.04
CA ALA A 341 13.08 7.77 -25.14
C ALA A 341 12.08 6.67 -24.77
N GLU A 342 12.43 5.75 -23.88
CA GLU A 342 11.73 4.48 -23.61
C GLU A 342 11.54 4.20 -22.11
N GLY A 343 11.92 5.12 -21.22
CA GLY A 343 11.92 4.90 -19.79
C GLY A 343 10.52 4.86 -19.15
N ARG A 344 9.48 5.32 -19.86
CA ARG A 344 8.10 5.35 -19.36
C ARG A 344 7.16 4.64 -20.32
N TRP A 345 6.16 3.95 -19.78
CA TRP A 345 5.15 3.25 -20.57
C TRP A 345 4.41 4.17 -21.56
N ALA A 346 4.11 5.39 -21.18
CA ALA A 346 3.45 6.37 -22.04
C ALA A 346 4.30 6.82 -23.26
N GLN A 347 5.60 6.52 -23.27
CA GLN A 347 6.51 6.81 -24.39
C GLN A 347 6.61 5.66 -25.39
N LEU A 348 6.20 4.46 -24.98
CA LEU A 348 6.28 3.28 -25.82
C LEU A 348 5.13 3.28 -26.83
N PRO A 349 5.42 2.95 -28.11
CA PRO A 349 4.36 2.84 -29.10
C PRO A 349 3.44 1.65 -28.80
N TYR A 350 2.14 1.83 -29.02
CA TYR A 350 1.16 0.77 -28.96
C TYR A 350 0.09 0.98 -30.04
N GLU A 351 -0.56 -0.10 -30.45
CA GLU A 351 -1.73 -0.07 -31.30
C GLU A 351 -2.94 0.26 -30.42
N ASP A 352 -3.66 1.35 -30.72
CA ASP A 352 -4.85 1.77 -29.98
C ASP A 352 -6.05 0.91 -30.42
N TRP A 353 -6.58 0.13 -29.51
CA TRP A 353 -7.73 -0.75 -29.74
C TRP A 353 -9.06 -0.13 -29.29
N SER A 354 -9.11 1.18 -29.18
CA SER A 354 -10.36 1.89 -28.92
C SER A 354 -11.37 1.65 -30.05
N THR A 355 -12.63 1.54 -29.67
CA THR A 355 -13.78 1.46 -30.58
C THR A 355 -14.71 2.64 -30.31
N ARG A 356 -15.86 2.71 -30.99
CA ARG A 356 -16.90 3.71 -30.66
C ARG A 356 -17.56 3.42 -29.28
N ASP A 357 -17.48 2.17 -28.79
CA ASP A 357 -18.22 1.69 -27.63
C ASP A 357 -17.31 1.43 -26.42
N ALA A 358 -15.98 1.39 -26.61
CA ALA A 358 -15.00 1.12 -25.56
C ALA A 358 -13.64 1.79 -25.85
N ILE A 359 -13.00 2.36 -24.82
CA ILE A 359 -11.70 3.01 -24.92
C ILE A 359 -10.57 2.03 -24.58
N ASP A 360 -9.45 2.11 -25.29
CA ASP A 360 -8.23 1.39 -24.90
C ASP A 360 -7.77 1.84 -23.52
N PRO A 361 -7.54 0.92 -22.57
CA PRO A 361 -7.15 1.28 -21.20
C PRO A 361 -5.81 2.05 -21.12
N ARG A 362 -4.92 1.89 -22.10
CA ARG A 362 -3.66 2.65 -22.22
C ARG A 362 -3.95 4.08 -22.63
N THR A 363 -4.78 4.27 -23.67
CA THR A 363 -5.24 5.58 -24.15
C THR A 363 -5.98 6.33 -23.04
N LEU A 364 -6.89 5.65 -22.31
CA LEU A 364 -7.55 6.20 -21.14
C LEU A 364 -6.53 6.71 -20.11
N SER A 365 -5.57 5.87 -19.76
CA SER A 365 -4.60 6.18 -18.69
C SER A 365 -3.64 7.31 -19.07
N VAL A 366 -3.20 7.38 -20.33
CA VAL A 366 -2.40 8.50 -20.87
C VAL A 366 -3.20 9.81 -20.76
N ARG A 367 -4.47 9.80 -21.21
CA ARG A 367 -5.31 11.00 -21.15
C ARG A 367 -5.62 11.43 -19.71
N LEU A 368 -5.82 10.47 -18.80
CA LEU A 368 -5.98 10.77 -17.37
C LEU A 368 -4.72 11.41 -16.77
N ASP A 369 -3.52 10.91 -17.13
CA ASP A 369 -2.26 11.48 -16.63
C ASP A 369 -2.07 12.93 -17.06
N GLU A 370 -2.49 13.27 -18.30
CA GLU A 370 -2.46 14.64 -18.86
C GLU A 370 -3.46 15.58 -18.20
N LEU A 371 -4.67 15.10 -17.84
CA LEU A 371 -5.75 15.93 -17.31
C LEU A 371 -5.69 16.12 -15.80
N LEU A 372 -5.27 15.07 -15.08
CA LEU A 372 -5.24 15.10 -13.61
C LEU A 372 -4.13 16.00 -13.08
N PRO A 373 -4.36 16.77 -12.00
CA PRO A 373 -3.30 17.55 -11.35
C PRO A 373 -2.10 16.69 -10.96
N GLY A 374 -0.89 17.27 -11.05
CA GLY A 374 0.34 16.58 -10.64
C GLY A 374 0.35 16.22 -9.15
N GLU A 375 -0.18 17.11 -8.28
CA GLU A 375 -0.33 16.85 -6.85
C GLU A 375 -1.53 15.92 -6.58
N ARG A 376 -1.29 14.62 -6.74
CA ARG A 376 -2.29 13.56 -6.56
C ARG A 376 -1.79 12.45 -5.64
N GLN A 377 -2.73 11.77 -4.99
CA GLN A 377 -2.52 10.57 -4.20
C GLN A 377 -3.16 9.39 -4.94
N LEU A 378 -2.35 8.55 -5.54
CA LEU A 378 -2.83 7.42 -6.34
C LEU A 378 -3.04 6.18 -5.46
N ALA A 379 -4.22 5.61 -5.51
CA ALA A 379 -4.54 4.30 -4.97
C ALA A 379 -4.92 3.35 -6.11
N VAL A 380 -4.51 2.09 -6.01
CA VAL A 380 -4.79 1.07 -7.03
C VAL A 380 -5.31 -0.19 -6.36
N ASP A 381 -6.44 -0.69 -6.85
CA ASP A 381 -7.02 -1.97 -6.45
C ASP A 381 -6.36 -3.14 -7.19
N SER A 382 -6.67 -4.37 -6.80
CA SER A 382 -6.26 -5.59 -7.49
C SER A 382 -7.14 -5.89 -8.69
N GLY A 383 -6.58 -6.50 -9.72
CA GLY A 383 -7.29 -6.97 -10.90
C GLY A 383 -6.47 -6.87 -12.18
N ASN A 384 -7.07 -7.28 -13.30
CA ASN A 384 -6.44 -7.21 -14.63
C ASN A 384 -5.92 -5.79 -14.95
N PHE A 385 -6.73 -4.79 -14.68
CA PHE A 385 -6.47 -3.37 -14.99
C PHE A 385 -5.30 -2.75 -14.20
N MET A 386 -4.86 -3.36 -13.09
CA MET A 386 -4.00 -2.71 -12.07
C MET A 386 -2.71 -2.08 -12.61
N GLY A 387 -2.18 -2.61 -13.70
CA GLY A 387 -0.97 -2.09 -14.33
C GLY A 387 -1.19 -0.78 -15.08
N TYR A 388 -2.39 -0.51 -15.60
CA TYR A 388 -2.64 0.74 -16.33
C TYR A 388 -2.49 1.96 -15.40
N PRO A 389 -3.23 2.10 -14.28
CA PRO A 389 -3.01 3.23 -13.38
C PRO A 389 -1.60 3.21 -12.75
N ALA A 390 -1.05 2.04 -12.39
CA ALA A 390 0.25 1.94 -11.75
C ALA A 390 1.43 2.33 -12.64
N ALA A 391 1.36 2.05 -13.94
CA ALA A 391 2.43 2.25 -14.90
C ALA A 391 2.32 3.58 -15.69
N TYR A 392 1.11 4.08 -15.89
CA TYR A 392 0.85 5.24 -16.74
C TYR A 392 0.59 6.53 -15.95
N LEU A 393 0.02 6.46 -14.73
CA LEU A 393 -0.23 7.66 -13.93
C LEU A 393 1.00 8.02 -13.10
N ALA A 394 1.58 9.17 -13.39
CA ALA A 394 2.71 9.69 -12.62
C ALA A 394 2.28 10.10 -11.21
N VAL A 395 3.19 9.95 -10.24
CA VAL A 395 3.00 10.41 -8.87
C VAL A 395 4.04 11.49 -8.52
N PRO A 396 3.70 12.50 -7.70
CA PRO A 396 4.56 13.66 -7.47
C PRO A 396 5.81 13.35 -6.62
N GLY A 397 5.81 12.25 -5.89
CA GLY A 397 6.92 11.92 -5.01
C GLY A 397 6.63 10.73 -4.09
N PRO A 398 7.50 10.50 -3.12
CA PRO A 398 7.37 9.38 -2.19
C PRO A 398 6.08 9.46 -1.37
N GLY A 399 5.47 8.30 -1.10
CA GLY A 399 4.22 8.20 -0.35
C GLY A 399 2.96 8.61 -1.11
N ALA A 400 3.08 9.01 -2.39
CA ALA A 400 1.95 9.38 -3.24
C ALA A 400 1.28 8.19 -3.95
N PHE A 401 1.78 6.98 -3.73
CA PHE A 401 1.24 5.74 -4.27
C PHE A 401 0.88 4.77 -3.16
N CYS A 402 -0.36 4.33 -3.11
CA CYS A 402 -0.84 3.34 -2.14
C CYS A 402 -1.40 2.11 -2.87
N PHE A 403 -0.76 0.97 -2.67
CA PHE A 403 -1.03 -0.27 -3.38
C PHE A 403 -1.27 -1.42 -2.39
N THR A 404 -2.52 -1.87 -2.27
CA THR A 404 -2.94 -2.91 -1.33
C THR A 404 -2.88 -4.28 -1.99
N GLN A 405 -1.67 -4.80 -2.19
CA GLN A 405 -1.40 -6.01 -2.96
C GLN A 405 -0.56 -7.06 -2.22
N SER A 406 -0.42 -6.95 -0.91
CA SER A 406 0.35 -7.95 -0.16
C SER A 406 -0.44 -9.25 0.06
N PHE A 407 -1.77 -9.16 0.08
CA PHE A 407 -2.69 -10.30 0.13
C PHE A 407 -3.39 -10.55 -1.21
N GLN A 408 -3.32 -9.59 -2.14
CA GLN A 408 -3.89 -9.65 -3.48
C GLN A 408 -5.43 -9.79 -3.51
N SER A 409 -6.11 -9.29 -2.49
CA SER A 409 -7.57 -9.24 -2.48
C SER A 409 -8.09 -8.10 -3.36
N ILE A 410 -9.06 -8.38 -4.23
CA ILE A 410 -9.82 -7.36 -4.95
C ILE A 410 -10.87 -6.71 -4.04
N GLY A 411 -11.31 -5.50 -4.39
CA GLY A 411 -12.34 -4.76 -3.67
C GLY A 411 -11.85 -3.92 -2.48
N LEU A 412 -10.53 -3.83 -2.27
CA LEU A 412 -9.95 -2.98 -1.23
C LEU A 412 -9.70 -1.54 -1.71
N GLY A 413 -9.75 -1.28 -3.02
CA GLY A 413 -9.28 -0.03 -3.62
C GLY A 413 -9.98 1.21 -3.11
N LEU A 414 -11.32 1.21 -3.02
CA LEU A 414 -12.08 2.39 -2.58
C LEU A 414 -11.75 2.78 -1.12
N ALA A 415 -11.71 1.80 -0.23
CA ALA A 415 -11.31 2.03 1.15
C ALA A 415 -9.83 2.48 1.26
N THR A 416 -8.94 1.91 0.43
CA THR A 416 -7.53 2.36 0.33
C THR A 416 -7.45 3.84 -0.04
N ALA A 417 -8.19 4.26 -1.07
CA ALA A 417 -8.19 5.66 -1.52
C ALA A 417 -8.71 6.62 -0.44
N ILE A 418 -9.78 6.24 0.28
CA ILE A 418 -10.31 7.05 1.39
C ILE A 418 -9.29 7.18 2.52
N GLY A 419 -8.66 6.08 2.94
CA GLY A 419 -7.64 6.09 3.99
C GLY A 419 -6.42 6.94 3.61
N ALA A 420 -5.94 6.81 2.38
CA ALA A 420 -4.82 7.59 1.85
C ALA A 420 -5.17 9.09 1.72
N ALA A 421 -6.40 9.43 1.31
CA ALA A 421 -6.90 10.80 1.23
C ALA A 421 -6.85 11.52 2.57
N LEU A 422 -7.26 10.85 3.64
CA LEU A 422 -7.21 11.42 5.00
C LEU A 422 -5.78 11.62 5.52
N ALA A 423 -4.84 10.86 5.00
CA ALA A 423 -3.42 10.98 5.35
C ALA A 423 -2.68 12.06 4.55
N ALA A 424 -3.17 12.41 3.35
CA ALA A 424 -2.58 13.37 2.43
C ALA A 424 -3.63 14.38 1.90
N PRO A 425 -4.19 15.24 2.76
CA PRO A 425 -5.33 16.10 2.43
C PRO A 425 -5.01 17.15 1.35
N ASP A 426 -3.75 17.45 1.12
CA ASP A 426 -3.31 18.46 0.13
C ASP A 426 -3.20 17.88 -1.30
N ARG A 427 -3.37 16.56 -1.46
CA ARG A 427 -3.31 15.87 -2.75
C ARG A 427 -4.70 15.47 -3.24
N LEU A 428 -4.92 15.52 -4.54
CA LEU A 428 -6.14 14.96 -5.14
C LEU A 428 -6.10 13.44 -5.05
N PRO A 429 -7.04 12.81 -4.32
CA PRO A 429 -7.12 11.36 -4.30
C PRO A 429 -7.62 10.82 -5.65
N VAL A 430 -6.90 9.85 -6.20
CA VAL A 430 -7.24 9.15 -7.45
C VAL A 430 -7.22 7.66 -7.20
N LEU A 431 -8.29 6.97 -7.54
CA LEU A 431 -8.41 5.52 -7.45
C LEU A 431 -8.48 4.92 -8.86
N GLY A 432 -7.64 3.92 -9.15
CA GLY A 432 -7.87 2.96 -10.22
C GLY A 432 -8.46 1.66 -9.65
N THR A 433 -9.61 1.23 -10.16
CA THR A 433 -10.28 -0.02 -9.76
C THR A 433 -10.93 -0.68 -10.98
N GLY A 434 -11.21 -1.99 -10.91
CA GLY A 434 -12.07 -2.67 -11.89
C GLY A 434 -13.54 -2.62 -11.45
N ASP A 435 -14.45 -2.98 -12.34
CA ASP A 435 -15.90 -3.06 -12.09
C ASP A 435 -16.23 -4.02 -10.94
N GLY A 436 -15.66 -5.23 -10.94
CA GLY A 436 -15.86 -6.20 -9.85
C GLY A 436 -15.34 -5.69 -8.51
N GLY A 437 -14.11 -5.12 -8.47
CA GLY A 437 -13.53 -4.54 -7.27
C GLY A 437 -14.31 -3.34 -6.74
N PHE A 438 -14.77 -2.45 -7.64
CA PHE A 438 -15.63 -1.32 -7.30
C PHE A 438 -16.93 -1.78 -6.65
N LEU A 439 -17.61 -2.77 -7.25
CA LEU A 439 -18.87 -3.32 -6.71
C LEU A 439 -18.67 -4.01 -5.36
N MET A 440 -17.56 -4.73 -5.15
CA MET A 440 -17.25 -5.36 -3.86
C MET A 440 -17.06 -4.33 -2.73
N GLY A 441 -16.44 -3.19 -3.05
CA GLY A 441 -16.17 -2.12 -2.08
C GLY A 441 -17.21 -0.99 -2.04
N ILE A 442 -18.27 -1.06 -2.83
CA ILE A 442 -19.17 0.06 -3.15
C ILE A 442 -19.83 0.71 -1.93
N ALA A 443 -20.01 -0.03 -0.84
CA ALA A 443 -20.59 0.52 0.39
C ALA A 443 -19.82 1.74 0.91
N GLU A 444 -18.51 1.79 0.67
CA GLU A 444 -17.65 2.90 1.11
C GLU A 444 -17.76 4.14 0.19
N LEU A 445 -18.44 4.03 -0.95
CA LEU A 445 -18.76 5.21 -1.75
C LEU A 445 -19.68 6.16 -0.95
N GLU A 446 -20.62 5.60 -0.17
CA GLU A 446 -21.42 6.39 0.77
C GLU A 446 -20.55 7.10 1.81
N THR A 447 -19.53 6.40 2.32
CA THR A 447 -18.58 6.99 3.28
C THR A 447 -17.86 8.19 2.66
N ALA A 448 -17.35 8.08 1.43
CA ALA A 448 -16.70 9.17 0.72
C ALA A 448 -17.65 10.35 0.46
N VAL A 449 -18.88 10.08 0.00
CA VAL A 449 -19.93 11.11 -0.22
C VAL A 449 -20.30 11.81 1.09
N ARG A 450 -20.62 11.06 2.14
CA ARG A 450 -21.02 11.59 3.45
C ARG A 450 -19.91 12.46 4.08
N ARG A 451 -18.64 12.17 3.77
CA ARG A 451 -17.50 12.92 4.29
C ARG A 451 -17.05 14.05 3.38
N GLY A 452 -17.69 14.24 2.23
CA GLY A 452 -17.34 15.28 1.28
C GLY A 452 -15.92 15.11 0.71
N ILE A 453 -15.47 13.86 0.50
CA ILE A 453 -14.13 13.59 -0.04
C ILE A 453 -14.19 13.76 -1.56
N GLY A 454 -13.63 14.86 -2.05
CA GLY A 454 -13.48 15.10 -3.48
C GLY A 454 -12.35 14.24 -4.06
N MET A 455 -12.71 13.12 -4.67
CA MET A 455 -11.77 12.16 -5.26
C MET A 455 -12.22 11.71 -6.65
N VAL A 456 -11.28 11.29 -7.48
CA VAL A 456 -11.56 10.70 -8.79
C VAL A 456 -11.44 9.18 -8.67
N ILE A 457 -12.51 8.48 -9.02
CA ILE A 457 -12.59 7.01 -9.03
C ILE A 457 -12.70 6.57 -10.49
N VAL A 458 -11.67 5.94 -11.02
CA VAL A 458 -11.62 5.41 -12.38
C VAL A 458 -11.91 3.92 -12.31
N VAL A 459 -13.07 3.53 -12.83
CA VAL A 459 -13.46 2.13 -12.98
C VAL A 459 -13.06 1.69 -14.39
N TYR A 460 -12.07 0.83 -14.50
CA TYR A 460 -11.69 0.14 -15.74
C TYR A 460 -12.65 -1.03 -15.92
N ASP A 461 -13.76 -0.76 -16.59
CA ASP A 461 -14.91 -1.67 -16.69
C ASP A 461 -14.81 -2.52 -17.97
N ASP A 462 -14.46 -3.80 -17.81
CA ASP A 462 -14.46 -4.82 -18.86
C ASP A 462 -15.65 -5.80 -18.73
N ALA A 463 -16.58 -5.54 -17.80
CA ALA A 463 -17.73 -6.37 -17.47
C ALA A 463 -17.33 -7.82 -17.14
N ALA A 464 -16.18 -8.03 -16.50
CA ALA A 464 -15.64 -9.35 -16.26
C ALA A 464 -14.69 -9.40 -15.05
N TYR A 465 -14.41 -10.60 -14.58
CA TYR A 465 -13.14 -10.85 -13.91
C TYR A 465 -12.06 -11.09 -14.98
N GLY A 466 -11.56 -9.97 -15.52
CA GLY A 466 -10.71 -9.96 -16.71
C GLY A 466 -9.43 -10.78 -16.57
N ALA A 467 -8.89 -10.93 -15.36
CA ALA A 467 -7.73 -11.77 -15.10
C ALA A 467 -7.99 -13.24 -15.47
N GLU A 468 -9.14 -13.77 -15.07
CA GLU A 468 -9.57 -15.13 -15.38
C GLU A 468 -9.91 -15.29 -16.85
N VAL A 469 -10.55 -14.29 -17.46
CA VAL A 469 -10.84 -14.29 -18.90
C VAL A 469 -9.57 -14.40 -19.73
N HIS A 470 -8.56 -13.62 -19.41
CA HIS A 470 -7.30 -13.60 -20.17
C HIS A 470 -6.40 -14.81 -19.87
N HIS A 471 -6.50 -15.38 -18.67
CA HIS A 471 -5.70 -16.55 -18.32
C HIS A 471 -6.29 -17.85 -18.86
N PHE A 472 -7.58 -18.10 -18.60
CA PHE A 472 -8.23 -19.36 -18.92
C PHE A 472 -8.92 -19.39 -20.30
N GLY A 473 -9.29 -18.23 -20.86
CA GLY A 473 -9.93 -18.13 -22.16
C GLY A 473 -9.13 -18.74 -23.30
N PRO A 474 -7.81 -18.47 -23.43
CA PRO A 474 -6.96 -19.09 -24.44
C PRO A 474 -6.88 -20.62 -24.37
N GLU A 475 -7.15 -21.20 -23.19
CA GLU A 475 -7.19 -22.65 -22.97
C GLU A 475 -8.56 -23.28 -23.35
N GLY A 476 -9.54 -22.45 -23.76
CA GLY A 476 -10.87 -22.91 -24.15
C GLY A 476 -11.81 -23.18 -22.96
N ALA A 477 -11.54 -22.59 -21.78
CA ALA A 477 -12.43 -22.70 -20.63
C ALA A 477 -13.78 -22.01 -20.87
N ASP A 478 -14.85 -22.48 -20.19
CA ASP A 478 -16.14 -21.80 -20.17
C ASP A 478 -16.04 -20.53 -19.30
N LEU A 479 -16.17 -19.38 -19.93
CA LEU A 479 -16.06 -18.07 -19.27
C LEU A 479 -17.39 -17.53 -18.73
N SER A 480 -18.49 -18.29 -18.85
CA SER A 480 -19.84 -17.84 -18.42
C SER A 480 -19.93 -17.49 -16.93
N THR A 481 -19.00 -17.97 -16.10
CA THR A 481 -18.94 -17.68 -14.66
C THR A 481 -18.17 -16.42 -14.30
N VAL A 482 -17.45 -15.82 -15.24
CA VAL A 482 -16.54 -14.68 -15.02
C VAL A 482 -16.82 -13.51 -15.95
N VAL A 483 -17.77 -13.63 -16.86
CA VAL A 483 -18.25 -12.54 -17.73
C VAL A 483 -19.65 -12.13 -17.30
N PHE A 484 -19.89 -10.85 -17.16
CA PHE A 484 -21.11 -10.28 -16.61
C PHE A 484 -21.83 -9.41 -17.65
N PRO A 485 -23.15 -9.16 -17.49
CA PRO A 485 -23.84 -8.14 -18.27
C PRO A 485 -23.25 -6.75 -17.98
N ASP A 486 -23.16 -5.91 -19.02
CA ASP A 486 -22.76 -4.50 -18.87
C ASP A 486 -23.71 -3.78 -17.90
N ALA A 487 -23.15 -3.23 -16.83
CA ALA A 487 -23.89 -2.47 -15.81
C ALA A 487 -23.59 -0.98 -15.96
N ASP A 488 -24.61 -0.13 -15.75
CA ASP A 488 -24.42 1.34 -15.68
C ASP A 488 -23.90 1.73 -14.30
N LEU A 489 -22.59 1.59 -14.09
CA LEU A 489 -21.93 1.92 -12.83
C LEU A 489 -21.99 3.43 -12.52
N ALA A 490 -22.05 4.27 -13.56
CA ALA A 490 -22.27 5.69 -13.40
C ALA A 490 -23.65 6.00 -12.79
N ALA A 491 -24.72 5.30 -13.21
CA ALA A 491 -26.03 5.45 -12.60
C ALA A 491 -26.05 4.95 -11.15
N VAL A 492 -25.40 3.84 -10.87
CA VAL A 492 -25.24 3.31 -9.49
C VAL A 492 -24.53 4.33 -8.61
N ALA A 493 -23.43 4.91 -9.07
CA ALA A 493 -22.66 5.92 -8.33
C ALA A 493 -23.49 7.18 -8.03
N ARG A 494 -24.27 7.66 -9.00
CA ARG A 494 -25.22 8.77 -8.78
C ARG A 494 -26.27 8.43 -7.73
N GLY A 495 -26.71 7.18 -7.65
CA GLY A 495 -27.62 6.70 -6.61
C GLY A 495 -27.04 6.80 -5.19
N PHE A 496 -25.72 6.74 -5.03
CA PHE A 496 -25.00 7.01 -3.78
C PHE A 496 -24.77 8.51 -3.51
N GLY A 497 -25.06 9.39 -4.47
CA GLY A 497 -24.85 10.84 -4.36
C GLY A 497 -23.49 11.32 -4.86
N ALA A 498 -22.73 10.48 -5.55
CA ALA A 498 -21.50 10.87 -6.25
C ALA A 498 -21.83 11.54 -7.60
N ASP A 499 -20.90 12.36 -8.12
CA ASP A 499 -20.91 12.72 -9.52
C ASP A 499 -20.40 11.52 -10.34
N ALA A 500 -20.91 11.35 -11.56
CA ALA A 500 -20.47 10.24 -12.40
C ALA A 500 -20.61 10.52 -13.88
N ILE A 501 -19.64 10.01 -14.66
CA ILE A 501 -19.62 10.02 -16.11
C ILE A 501 -19.35 8.61 -16.65
N THR A 502 -19.88 8.30 -17.83
CA THR A 502 -19.50 7.10 -18.58
C THR A 502 -18.54 7.52 -19.69
N VAL A 503 -17.40 6.83 -19.80
CA VAL A 503 -16.35 7.09 -20.77
C VAL A 503 -16.22 5.89 -21.70
N ARG A 504 -16.41 6.13 -23.01
CA ARG A 504 -16.22 5.15 -24.10
C ARG A 504 -15.13 5.60 -25.06
N THR A 505 -14.91 6.91 -25.11
CA THR A 505 -13.89 7.57 -25.95
C THR A 505 -13.19 8.68 -25.17
N SER A 506 -12.04 9.11 -25.63
CA SER A 506 -11.28 10.19 -24.97
C SER A 506 -12.05 11.53 -24.90
N THR A 507 -13.01 11.76 -25.80
CA THR A 507 -13.83 12.98 -25.79
C THR A 507 -14.82 13.03 -24.62
N ASP A 508 -15.19 11.91 -24.03
CA ASP A 508 -16.11 11.84 -22.90
C ASP A 508 -15.46 12.35 -21.60
N LEU A 509 -14.13 12.47 -21.57
CA LEU A 509 -13.37 12.99 -20.41
C LEU A 509 -13.59 14.50 -20.15
N VAL A 510 -14.32 15.23 -21.01
CA VAL A 510 -14.73 16.61 -20.76
C VAL A 510 -15.48 16.77 -19.43
N GLY A 511 -16.16 15.73 -18.97
CA GLY A 511 -16.82 15.71 -17.65
C GLY A 511 -15.83 15.76 -16.48
N LEU A 512 -14.65 15.13 -16.63
CA LEU A 512 -13.56 15.23 -15.64
C LEU A 512 -13.01 16.66 -15.57
N GLU A 513 -12.76 17.30 -16.70
CA GLU A 513 -12.27 18.70 -16.74
C GLU A 513 -13.24 19.65 -16.02
N SER A 514 -14.53 19.46 -16.26
CA SER A 514 -15.59 20.24 -15.61
C SER A 514 -15.61 20.02 -14.09
N TRP A 515 -15.46 18.77 -13.63
CA TRP A 515 -15.43 18.44 -12.22
C TRP A 515 -14.16 18.98 -11.52
N LEU A 516 -12.99 18.93 -12.18
CA LEU A 516 -11.71 19.43 -11.65
C LEU A 516 -11.75 20.94 -11.39
N THR A 517 -12.54 21.69 -12.15
CA THR A 517 -12.73 23.16 -11.99
C THR A 517 -13.84 23.51 -10.99
N GLY A 518 -14.65 22.54 -10.59
CA GLY A 518 -15.75 22.69 -9.65
C GLY A 518 -15.34 22.62 -8.17
N PRO A 519 -16.31 22.58 -7.26
CA PRO A 519 -16.06 22.62 -5.80
C PRO A 519 -15.39 21.33 -5.26
N ARG A 520 -15.47 20.23 -5.97
CA ARG A 520 -14.91 18.91 -5.58
C ARG A 520 -15.30 18.48 -4.16
N ASP A 521 -16.57 18.65 -3.79
CA ASP A 521 -17.13 18.34 -2.49
C ASP A 521 -17.74 16.92 -2.41
N ARG A 522 -17.59 16.14 -3.49
CA ARG A 522 -18.03 14.74 -3.60
C ARG A 522 -17.16 13.98 -4.60
N PRO A 523 -17.14 12.64 -4.56
CA PRO A 523 -16.42 11.84 -5.54
C PRO A 523 -16.97 12.03 -6.96
N LEU A 524 -16.04 11.95 -7.96
CA LEU A 524 -16.38 11.69 -9.35
C LEU A 524 -16.06 10.23 -9.67
N VAL A 525 -17.06 9.47 -10.11
CA VAL A 525 -16.89 8.12 -10.64
C VAL A 525 -16.84 8.18 -12.17
N ILE A 526 -15.77 7.67 -12.74
CA ILE A 526 -15.57 7.49 -14.17
C ILE A 526 -15.79 6.01 -14.48
N ASP A 527 -16.98 5.68 -14.98
CA ASP A 527 -17.31 4.35 -15.52
C ASP A 527 -16.72 4.25 -16.94
N ALA A 528 -15.47 3.80 -17.02
CA ALA A 528 -14.76 3.71 -18.29
C ALA A 528 -14.92 2.31 -18.88
N LYS A 529 -15.72 2.21 -19.95
CA LYS A 529 -15.89 0.97 -20.70
C LYS A 529 -14.63 0.73 -21.53
N ILE A 530 -13.82 -0.23 -21.09
CA ILE A 530 -12.52 -0.49 -21.71
C ILE A 530 -12.59 -1.60 -22.77
N SER A 531 -11.79 -1.45 -23.82
CA SER A 531 -11.58 -2.52 -24.81
C SER A 531 -10.66 -3.60 -24.26
N SER A 532 -10.84 -4.83 -24.75
CA SER A 532 -9.90 -5.91 -24.47
C SER A 532 -8.58 -5.66 -25.19
N ASP A 533 -7.46 -5.73 -24.49
CA ASP A 533 -6.10 -5.63 -25.05
C ASP A 533 -5.43 -7.00 -25.22
N GLY A 534 -6.20 -8.09 -25.18
CA GLY A 534 -5.70 -9.45 -25.28
C GLY A 534 -5.01 -9.96 -24.03
N GLY A 535 -5.10 -9.23 -22.92
CA GLY A 535 -4.48 -9.53 -21.64
C GLY A 535 -3.15 -8.83 -21.42
N ALA A 536 -3.09 -8.11 -20.34
CA ALA A 536 -1.90 -7.37 -19.96
C ALA A 536 -0.76 -8.33 -19.57
N TRP A 537 0.47 -8.05 -20.01
CA TRP A 537 1.64 -8.91 -19.79
C TRP A 537 1.95 -9.13 -18.29
N TRP A 538 1.58 -8.21 -17.40
CA TRP A 538 1.76 -8.40 -15.95
C TRP A 538 0.90 -9.54 -15.39
N LEU A 539 -0.19 -9.92 -16.05
CA LEU A 539 -0.99 -11.08 -15.67
C LEU A 539 -0.23 -12.39 -15.84
N GLN A 540 0.56 -12.52 -16.91
CA GLN A 540 1.41 -13.69 -17.10
C GLN A 540 2.39 -13.88 -15.93
N GLU A 541 2.84 -12.76 -15.31
CA GLU A 541 3.65 -12.80 -14.11
C GLU A 541 2.82 -13.16 -12.87
N ALA A 542 1.60 -12.64 -12.75
CA ALA A 542 0.71 -12.89 -11.61
C ALA A 542 0.30 -14.37 -11.53
N PHE A 543 0.01 -15.02 -12.67
CA PHE A 543 -0.41 -16.42 -12.74
C PHE A 543 0.74 -17.42 -12.83
N ARG A 544 1.98 -16.97 -12.93
CA ARG A 544 3.13 -17.89 -13.01
C ARG A 544 3.30 -18.65 -11.70
N GLY A 545 3.15 -19.98 -11.76
CA GLY A 545 3.25 -20.87 -10.61
C GLY A 545 1.93 -21.17 -9.91
N HIS A 546 0.81 -20.82 -10.52
CA HIS A 546 -0.53 -21.28 -10.14
C HIS A 546 -0.90 -22.53 -10.91
#